data_38be4cee6a4d2d73c57b146948dc40d5
#
_entry.id   38be4cee6a4d2d73c57b146948dc40d5
#
_cell.length_a   1.000
_cell.length_b   1.000
_cell.length_c   1.000
_cell.angle_alpha   90.00
_cell.angle_beta   90.00
_cell.angle_gamma   90.00
#
_symmetry.space_group_name_H-M   'P 1'
#
loop_
_entity.id
_entity.type
_entity.pdbx_description
1 polymer ?
#
loop_
_entity_poly.entity_id
_entity_poly.type
_entity_poly.pdbx_seq_one_letter_code
_entity_poly.pdbx_strand_id
1 'polypeptide(L)'
;VQDLTTDRSAAVPPDAARYVETLRVPAMSVGTYVIPAGAHDPQGPHREDEVYVVLAGRGRLWTPTRTVDAVAGSVLFVPAGEEHRFVDVVEDLTVVVVFAPAETRPGDAS
;
A
#
# COMPACT_ATOMS: atom_id res chain seq x y z
N VAL A 1 23.57 -4.08 3.20
CA VAL A 1 22.24 -3.65 3.67
C VAL A 1 21.81 -2.38 2.94
N GLN A 2 20.56 -2.26 2.66
CA GLN A 2 19.96 -1.02 2.16
C GLN A 2 19.00 -0.48 3.21
N ASP A 3 19.03 0.83 3.41
CA ASP A 3 18.09 1.50 4.30
C ASP A 3 16.91 2.02 3.45
N LEU A 4 15.74 1.43 3.63
CA LEU A 4 14.52 1.79 2.91
C LEU A 4 13.57 2.62 3.78
N THR A 5 14.10 3.25 4.82
CA THR A 5 13.28 4.01 5.78
C THR A 5 12.50 5.11 5.06
N THR A 6 11.19 5.13 5.32
CA THR A 6 10.30 6.16 4.78
C THR A 6 10.48 7.45 5.57
N ASP A 7 10.67 8.56 4.85
CA ASP A 7 10.63 9.90 5.46
C ASP A 7 9.17 10.28 5.72
N ARG A 8 8.75 10.12 6.97
CA ARG A 8 7.37 10.40 7.38
C ARG A 8 7.05 11.89 7.45
N SER A 9 8.08 12.75 7.35
CA SER A 9 7.88 14.21 7.29
C SER A 9 7.69 14.71 5.86
N ALA A 10 7.86 13.84 4.85
CA ALA A 10 7.66 14.22 3.47
C ALA A 10 6.23 14.72 3.24
N ALA A 11 6.09 15.69 2.35
CA ALA A 11 4.79 16.27 2.05
C ALA A 11 3.82 15.22 1.50
N VAL A 12 2.60 15.21 2.02
CA VAL A 12 1.53 14.34 1.54
C VAL A 12 0.90 14.99 0.30
N PRO A 13 0.62 14.23 -0.79
CA PRO A 13 -0.13 14.78 -1.92
C PRO A 13 -1.47 15.36 -1.45
N PRO A 14 -1.90 16.53 -1.96
CA PRO A 14 -3.07 17.20 -1.40
C PRO A 14 -4.40 16.48 -1.65
N ASP A 15 -4.52 15.72 -2.73
CA ASP A 15 -5.81 15.18 -3.17
C ASP A 15 -5.76 13.80 -3.82
N ALA A 16 -4.61 13.17 -3.89
CA ALA A 16 -4.47 11.88 -4.57
C ALA A 16 -3.51 10.95 -3.85
N ALA A 17 -3.81 9.66 -3.89
CA ALA A 17 -2.92 8.62 -3.40
C ALA A 17 -1.64 8.58 -4.23
N ARG A 18 -0.51 8.28 -3.59
CA ARG A 18 0.79 8.22 -4.25
C ARG A 18 1.58 7.00 -3.78
N TYR A 19 2.09 6.23 -4.74
CA TYR A 19 2.96 5.09 -4.47
C TYR A 19 4.37 5.37 -5.00
N VAL A 20 5.38 5.13 -4.16
CA VAL A 20 6.79 5.27 -4.52
C VAL A 20 7.50 3.96 -4.21
N GLU A 21 8.00 3.28 -5.26
CA GLU A 21 8.77 2.05 -5.09
C GLU A 21 10.20 2.40 -4.65
N THR A 22 10.70 1.70 -3.62
CA THR A 22 12.02 1.93 -3.04
C THR A 22 12.96 0.75 -3.24
N LEU A 23 12.44 -0.44 -3.52
CA LEU A 23 13.24 -1.64 -3.79
C LEU A 23 12.56 -2.50 -4.84
N ARG A 24 13.37 -3.04 -5.74
CA ARG A 24 12.89 -4.07 -6.66
C ARG A 24 13.99 -5.11 -6.88
N VAL A 25 13.65 -6.35 -6.54
CA VAL A 25 14.42 -7.56 -6.86
C VAL A 25 13.42 -8.58 -7.36
N PRO A 26 13.85 -9.68 -8.02
CA PRO A 26 12.88 -10.65 -8.55
C PRO A 26 11.92 -11.22 -7.50
N ALA A 27 12.38 -11.42 -6.27
CA ALA A 27 11.60 -12.03 -5.20
C ALA A 27 10.58 -11.08 -4.56
N MET A 28 10.79 -9.76 -4.66
CA MET A 28 9.91 -8.78 -4.01
C MET A 28 10.10 -7.37 -4.56
N SER A 29 9.09 -6.55 -4.38
CA SER A 29 9.24 -5.10 -4.45
C SER A 29 8.69 -4.48 -3.16
N VAL A 30 9.26 -3.35 -2.78
CA VAL A 30 8.87 -2.62 -1.58
C VAL A 30 8.65 -1.17 -1.95
N GLY A 31 7.61 -0.59 -1.43
CA GLY A 31 7.33 0.82 -1.65
C GLY A 31 6.57 1.45 -0.50
N THR A 32 6.31 2.73 -0.63
CA THR A 32 5.51 3.50 0.33
C THR A 32 4.29 4.05 -0.38
N TYR A 33 3.14 3.80 0.19
CA TYR A 33 1.85 4.29 -0.30
C TYR A 33 1.32 5.32 0.68
N VAL A 34 1.03 6.51 0.17
CA VAL A 34 0.47 7.60 0.97
C VAL A 34 -0.91 7.91 0.41
N ILE A 35 -1.92 7.87 1.29
CA ILE A 35 -3.31 8.16 0.93
C ILE A 35 -3.78 9.31 1.82
N PRO A 36 -4.00 10.50 1.27
CA PRO A 36 -4.52 11.63 2.04
C PRO A 36 -5.92 11.34 2.57
N ALA A 37 -6.26 11.92 3.72
CA ALA A 37 -7.61 11.83 4.26
C ALA A 37 -8.64 12.26 3.21
N GLY A 38 -9.69 11.45 3.04
CA GLY A 38 -10.74 11.69 2.06
C GLY A 38 -10.39 11.35 0.62
N ALA A 39 -9.15 10.98 0.30
CA ALA A 39 -8.76 10.64 -1.04
C ALA A 39 -9.29 9.25 -1.43
N HIS A 40 -9.46 9.05 -2.74
CA HIS A 40 -9.88 7.78 -3.30
C HIS A 40 -8.65 6.87 -3.54
N ASP A 41 -8.77 5.60 -3.16
CA ASP A 41 -7.78 4.58 -3.46
C ASP A 41 -8.20 3.84 -4.74
N PRO A 42 -7.50 4.05 -5.87
CA PRO A 42 -7.91 3.47 -7.16
C PRO A 42 -7.41 2.05 -7.38
N GLN A 43 -6.91 1.36 -6.36
CA GLN A 43 -6.32 0.04 -6.52
C GLN A 43 -7.29 -0.98 -7.09
N GLY A 44 -6.75 -1.88 -7.92
CA GLY A 44 -7.39 -3.11 -8.33
C GLY A 44 -6.65 -4.31 -7.76
N PRO A 45 -7.12 -5.54 -8.04
CA PRO A 45 -6.42 -6.76 -7.62
C PRO A 45 -5.01 -6.81 -8.21
N HIS A 46 -4.07 -7.35 -7.45
CA HIS A 46 -2.69 -7.57 -7.89
C HIS A 46 -2.43 -9.06 -8.13
N ARG A 47 -1.47 -9.35 -9.00
CA ARG A 47 -1.05 -10.73 -9.29
C ARG A 47 -0.16 -11.31 -8.21
N GLU A 48 0.38 -10.47 -7.35
CA GLU A 48 1.33 -10.81 -6.31
C GLU A 48 0.64 -10.89 -4.96
N ASP A 49 1.23 -11.65 -4.04
CA ASP A 49 0.88 -11.52 -2.63
C ASP A 49 1.38 -10.18 -2.11
N GLU A 50 0.69 -9.62 -1.15
CA GLU A 50 0.97 -8.27 -0.68
C GLU A 50 0.87 -8.19 0.83
N VAL A 51 1.83 -7.49 1.46
CA VAL A 51 1.77 -7.15 2.87
C VAL A 51 1.79 -5.64 3.01
N TYR A 52 0.85 -5.11 3.78
CA TYR A 52 0.83 -3.72 4.19
C TYR A 52 1.29 -3.60 5.63
N VAL A 53 2.20 -2.66 5.90
CA VAL A 53 2.54 -2.25 7.26
C VAL A 53 2.17 -0.78 7.39
N VAL A 54 1.17 -0.47 8.21
CA VAL A 54 0.69 0.88 8.39
C VAL A 54 1.59 1.60 9.40
N LEU A 55 2.22 2.69 8.97
CA LEU A 55 3.13 3.49 9.81
C LEU A 55 2.41 4.63 10.51
N ALA A 56 1.42 5.23 9.85
CA ALA A 56 0.72 6.40 10.37
C ALA A 56 -0.67 6.50 9.75
N GLY A 57 -1.56 7.20 10.44
CA GLY A 57 -2.88 7.50 9.92
C GLY A 57 -3.96 6.54 10.39
N ARG A 58 -5.15 6.70 9.81
CA ARG A 58 -6.33 5.91 10.17
C ARG A 58 -7.26 5.77 8.99
N GLY A 59 -7.65 4.53 8.71
CA GLY A 59 -8.61 4.18 7.68
C GLY A 59 -9.03 2.74 7.84
N ARG A 60 -9.51 2.12 6.76
CA ARG A 60 -9.90 0.71 6.72
C ARG A 60 -9.41 0.10 5.42
N LEU A 61 -9.14 -1.21 5.46
CA LEU A 61 -8.91 -1.99 4.24
C LEU A 61 -10.17 -2.82 3.96
N TRP A 62 -10.78 -2.55 2.82
CA TRP A 62 -11.99 -3.22 2.38
C TRP A 62 -11.64 -4.38 1.44
N THR A 63 -12.30 -5.53 1.66
CA THR A 63 -12.34 -6.64 0.71
C THR A 63 -13.79 -7.12 0.58
N PRO A 64 -14.13 -7.93 -0.42
CA PRO A 64 -15.48 -8.43 -0.57
C PRO A 64 -16.01 -9.25 0.62
N THR A 65 -15.12 -9.85 1.40
CA THR A 65 -15.50 -10.72 2.50
C THR A 65 -15.28 -10.12 3.88
N ARG A 66 -14.48 -9.06 3.98
CA ARG A 66 -14.10 -8.50 5.29
C ARG A 66 -13.52 -7.10 5.13
N THR A 67 -13.87 -6.24 6.07
CA THR A 67 -13.24 -4.92 6.21
C THR A 67 -12.51 -4.88 7.55
N VAL A 68 -11.23 -4.47 7.55
CA VAL A 68 -10.41 -4.42 8.75
C VAL A 68 -9.88 -3.01 8.98
N ASP A 69 -9.59 -2.68 10.23
CA ASP A 69 -8.99 -1.39 10.55
C ASP A 69 -7.56 -1.32 10.03
N ALA A 70 -7.19 -0.14 9.52
CA ALA A 70 -5.83 0.19 9.10
C ALA A 70 -5.38 1.40 9.91
N VAL A 71 -4.60 1.13 10.95
CA VAL A 71 -4.08 2.14 11.87
C VAL A 71 -2.60 1.88 12.09
N ALA A 72 -1.87 2.85 12.65
CA ALA A 72 -0.43 2.70 12.91
C ALA A 72 -0.17 1.39 13.66
N GLY A 73 0.73 0.55 13.13
CA GLY A 73 1.06 -0.76 13.66
C GLY A 73 0.28 -1.92 13.04
N SER A 74 -0.75 -1.66 12.23
CA SER A 74 -1.46 -2.73 11.51
C SER A 74 -0.53 -3.42 10.52
N VAL A 75 -0.59 -4.75 10.48
CA VAL A 75 0.10 -5.58 9.49
C VAL A 75 -0.98 -6.43 8.80
N LEU A 76 -1.17 -6.21 7.50
CA LEU A 76 -2.29 -6.77 6.76
C LEU A 76 -1.77 -7.56 5.56
N PHE A 77 -2.23 -8.79 5.39
CA PHE A 77 -1.87 -9.62 4.26
C PHE A 77 -3.03 -9.72 3.27
N VAL A 78 -2.72 -9.46 2.00
CA VAL A 78 -3.68 -9.59 0.89
C VAL A 78 -3.13 -10.65 -0.07
N PRO A 79 -3.80 -11.79 -0.23
CA PRO A 79 -3.36 -12.80 -1.18
C PRO A 79 -3.52 -12.32 -2.62
N ALA A 80 -2.69 -12.87 -3.50
CA ALA A 80 -2.75 -12.59 -4.93
C ALA A 80 -4.18 -12.74 -5.45
N GLY A 81 -4.62 -11.77 -6.24
CA GLY A 81 -5.92 -11.79 -6.90
C GLY A 81 -7.10 -11.32 -6.04
N GLU A 82 -6.92 -11.07 -4.74
CA GLU A 82 -8.01 -10.59 -3.91
C GLU A 82 -8.28 -9.11 -4.18
N GLU A 83 -9.53 -8.79 -4.48
CA GLU A 83 -9.96 -7.39 -4.60
C GLU A 83 -9.84 -6.70 -3.26
N HIS A 84 -9.26 -5.50 -3.26
CA HIS A 84 -9.06 -4.75 -2.02
C HIS A 84 -8.85 -3.27 -2.33
N ARG A 85 -9.16 -2.42 -1.34
CA ARG A 85 -8.82 -0.99 -1.40
C ARG A 85 -8.91 -0.39 0.00
N PHE A 86 -8.13 0.65 0.24
CA PHE A 86 -8.29 1.45 1.45
C PHE A 86 -9.53 2.33 1.31
N VAL A 87 -10.33 2.37 2.36
CA VAL A 87 -11.58 3.15 2.43
C VAL A 87 -11.62 3.91 3.76
N ASP A 88 -12.54 4.87 3.86
CA ASP A 88 -12.77 5.60 5.11
C ASP A 88 -11.47 6.17 5.71
N VAL A 89 -10.60 6.73 4.87
CA VAL A 89 -9.36 7.34 5.32
C VAL A 89 -9.69 8.67 5.97
N VAL A 90 -9.57 8.74 7.29
CA VAL A 90 -9.90 9.92 8.09
C VAL A 90 -8.66 10.69 8.54
N GLU A 91 -7.50 10.03 8.54
CA GLU A 91 -6.19 10.66 8.74
C GLU A 91 -5.26 10.14 7.65
N ASP A 92 -4.38 10.98 7.14
CA ASP A 92 -3.46 10.60 6.06
C ASP A 92 -2.76 9.29 6.39
N LEU A 93 -2.96 8.29 5.54
CA LEU A 93 -2.33 6.97 5.70
C LEU A 93 -0.95 6.95 5.09
N THR A 94 0.02 6.43 5.82
CA THR A 94 1.34 6.08 5.29
C THR A 94 1.55 4.60 5.51
N VAL A 95 1.75 3.87 4.42
CA VAL A 95 1.79 2.41 4.42
C VAL A 95 3.02 1.93 3.68
N VAL A 96 3.80 1.04 4.32
CA VAL A 96 4.84 0.28 3.61
C VAL A 96 4.17 -0.91 2.95
N VAL A 97 4.47 -1.10 1.68
CA VAL A 97 3.88 -2.15 0.85
C VAL A 97 4.97 -3.10 0.38
N VAL A 98 4.79 -4.40 0.62
CA VAL A 98 5.68 -5.43 0.10
C VAL A 98 4.87 -6.32 -0.83
N PHE A 99 5.34 -6.43 -2.08
CA PHE A 99 4.81 -7.39 -3.06
C PHE A 99 5.78 -8.56 -3.21
N ALA A 100 5.26 -9.76 -3.28
CA ALA A 100 6.04 -10.98 -3.54
C ALA A 100 5.32 -11.88 -4.55
N PRO A 101 5.93 -12.12 -5.71
CA PRO A 101 7.16 -11.52 -6.24
C PRO A 101 7.03 -10.01 -6.48
N ALA A 102 8.04 -9.39 -7.05
CA ALA A 102 7.99 -7.96 -7.36
C ALA A 102 6.76 -7.61 -8.18
N GLU A 103 6.14 -6.47 -7.84
CA GLU A 103 4.91 -6.03 -8.51
C GLU A 103 5.08 -5.95 -10.02
N THR A 104 4.10 -6.48 -10.77
CA THR A 104 4.06 -6.34 -12.22
C THR A 104 3.81 -4.87 -12.59
N ARG A 105 4.68 -4.34 -13.44
CA ARG A 105 4.57 -2.96 -13.95
C ARG A 105 3.87 -2.94 -15.29
N PRO A 106 3.22 -1.81 -15.66
CA PRO A 106 2.73 -1.63 -17.02
C PRO A 106 3.84 -1.90 -18.04
N GLY A 107 3.54 -2.74 -19.05
CA GLY A 107 4.51 -3.11 -20.07
C GLY A 107 5.39 -4.30 -19.73
N ASP A 108 5.39 -4.80 -18.50
CA ASP A 108 6.08 -6.03 -18.15
C ASP A 108 5.41 -7.21 -18.88
N ALA A 109 6.22 -8.16 -19.36
CA ALA A 109 5.70 -9.37 -19.95
C ALA A 109 4.95 -10.18 -18.88
N SER A 110 3.78 -10.62 -19.23
CA SER A 110 2.98 -11.47 -18.35
C SER A 110 3.23 -12.93 -18.63
#